data_a7087cb52b27aed9bbc36cf9c862b3b0
#
_entry.id   a7087cb52b27aed9bbc36cf9c862b3b0
#
_cell.length_a   1.000
_cell.length_b   1.000
_cell.length_c   1.000
_cell.angle_alpha   90.00
_cell.angle_beta   90.00
_cell.angle_gamma   90.00
#
_symmetry.space_group_name_H-M   'P 1'
#
loop_
_entity.id
_entity.type
_entity.pdbx_description
1 polymer ?
#
loop_
_entity_poly.entity_id
_entity_poly.type
_entity_poly.pdbx_seq_one_letter_code
_entity_poly.pdbx_strand_id
1 'polypeptide(L)'
;GMYIDGASLVVMLTDFSDETQAEYRELAGSYAGCLSFREAEYSYETLQNALQAAEQDLKENGMLAPPAPGQTGPTNYVSVPDNCVVVHLRKNVDALKMWFLEWKYERQYGVPFDVSPQPDAYTIEC
;
A
#
# COMPACT_ATOMS: atom_id res chain seq x y z
N GLY A 1 -2.80 9.89 1.91
CA GLY A 1 -1.47 9.67 1.34
C GLY A 1 -1.21 10.50 0.09
N MET A 2 0.02 10.51 -0.32
CA MET A 2 0.47 11.29 -1.46
C MET A 2 1.43 10.47 -2.30
N TYR A 3 1.45 10.71 -3.61
CA TYR A 3 2.44 10.13 -4.51
C TYR A 3 2.72 11.07 -5.68
N ILE A 4 3.85 10.86 -6.35
CA ILE A 4 4.26 11.66 -7.49
C ILE A 4 3.85 10.95 -8.78
N ASP A 5 3.19 11.70 -9.68
CA ASP A 5 2.83 11.24 -11.01
C ASP A 5 3.32 12.28 -12.02
N GLY A 6 4.44 11.99 -12.68
CA GLY A 6 5.09 12.93 -13.57
C GLY A 6 5.54 14.19 -12.83
N ALA A 7 5.03 15.35 -13.24
CA ALA A 7 5.32 16.65 -12.60
C ALA A 7 4.31 17.01 -11.52
N SER A 8 3.32 16.16 -11.27
CA SER A 8 2.25 16.42 -10.31
C SER A 8 2.45 15.65 -9.01
N LEU A 9 2.11 16.28 -7.89
CA LEU A 9 1.95 15.62 -6.62
C LEU A 9 0.45 15.27 -6.47
N VAL A 10 0.14 13.99 -6.41
CA VAL A 10 -1.23 13.52 -6.24
C VAL A 10 -1.52 13.33 -4.77
N VAL A 11 -2.54 14.02 -4.27
CA VAL A 11 -3.00 13.91 -2.88
C VAL A 11 -4.25 13.05 -2.85
N MET A 12 -4.18 11.92 -2.15
CA MET A 12 -5.29 11.00 -1.98
C MET A 12 -6.07 11.39 -0.73
N LEU A 13 -7.33 11.75 -0.88
CA LEU A 13 -8.16 12.25 0.20
C LEU A 13 -9.39 11.38 0.41
N THR A 14 -9.64 10.99 1.66
CA THR A 14 -10.92 10.36 2.05
C THR A 14 -12.02 11.41 2.14
N ASP A 15 -11.69 12.60 2.60
CA ASP A 15 -12.57 13.77 2.52
C ASP A 15 -12.21 14.56 1.24
N PHE A 16 -12.95 14.30 0.17
CA PHE A 16 -12.72 14.88 -1.15
C PHE A 16 -13.49 16.20 -1.34
N SER A 17 -13.86 16.87 -0.27
CA SER A 17 -14.59 18.14 -0.33
C SER A 17 -13.73 19.26 -0.92
N ASP A 18 -14.38 20.25 -1.51
CA ASP A 18 -13.72 21.44 -2.03
C ASP A 18 -12.97 22.19 -0.93
N GLU A 19 -13.51 22.19 0.28
CA GLU A 19 -12.90 22.82 1.44
C GLU A 19 -11.56 22.20 1.80
N THR A 20 -11.50 20.87 1.87
CA THR A 20 -10.26 20.16 2.17
C THR A 20 -9.23 20.34 1.06
N GLN A 21 -9.66 20.27 -0.19
CA GLN A 21 -8.77 20.53 -1.31
C GLN A 21 -8.20 21.95 -1.28
N ALA A 22 -9.03 22.94 -0.92
CA ALA A 22 -8.59 24.32 -0.79
C ALA A 22 -7.55 24.50 0.31
N GLU A 23 -7.68 23.78 1.43
CA GLU A 23 -6.68 23.80 2.50
C GLU A 23 -5.30 23.33 2.00
N TYR A 24 -5.26 22.26 1.23
CA TYR A 24 -4.00 21.76 0.66
C TYR A 24 -3.41 22.74 -0.35
N ARG A 25 -4.24 23.38 -1.18
CA ARG A 25 -3.77 24.39 -2.12
C ARG A 25 -3.18 25.59 -1.40
N GLU A 26 -3.80 26.00 -0.30
CA GLU A 26 -3.29 27.11 0.50
C GLU A 26 -1.93 26.77 1.13
N LEU A 27 -1.79 25.56 1.67
CA LEU A 27 -0.51 25.09 2.21
C LEU A 27 0.58 25.05 1.15
N ALA A 28 0.25 24.67 -0.07
CA ALA A 28 1.21 24.59 -1.17
C ALA A 28 1.64 25.96 -1.69
N GLY A 29 0.83 26.99 -1.47
CA GLY A 29 1.14 28.35 -1.90
C GLY A 29 1.36 28.46 -3.41
N SER A 30 2.51 28.94 -3.84
CA SER A 30 2.83 29.09 -5.27
C SER A 30 2.91 27.77 -6.03
N TYR A 31 3.01 26.65 -5.34
CA TYR A 31 3.08 25.31 -5.94
C TYR A 31 1.70 24.65 -6.08
N ALA A 32 0.62 25.35 -5.75
CA ALA A 32 -0.74 24.79 -5.81
C ALA A 32 -1.10 24.20 -7.18
N GLY A 33 -0.57 24.79 -8.28
CA GLY A 33 -0.77 24.27 -9.62
C GLY A 33 -0.13 22.91 -9.90
N CYS A 34 0.77 22.45 -9.04
CA CYS A 34 1.40 21.13 -9.13
C CYS A 34 0.62 20.05 -8.40
N LEU A 35 -0.44 20.41 -7.69
CA LEU A 35 -1.26 19.46 -6.95
C LEU A 35 -2.37 18.88 -7.81
N SER A 36 -2.57 17.58 -7.69
CA SER A 36 -3.74 16.86 -8.18
C SER A 36 -4.42 16.18 -7.00
N PHE A 37 -5.73 16.01 -7.06
CA PHE A 37 -6.48 15.37 -5.99
C PHE A 37 -7.23 14.15 -6.53
N ARG A 38 -7.21 13.07 -5.76
CA ARG A 38 -8.00 11.87 -6.05
C ARG A 38 -8.71 11.43 -4.77
N GLU A 39 -9.92 10.93 -4.93
CA GLU A 39 -10.65 10.37 -3.81
C GLU A 39 -10.08 9.02 -3.42
N ALA A 40 -9.83 8.84 -2.12
CA ALA A 40 -9.41 7.57 -1.55
C ALA A 40 -10.56 6.99 -0.74
N GLU A 41 -10.86 5.71 -0.94
CA GLU A 41 -11.87 5.03 -0.14
C GLU A 41 -11.39 4.80 1.30
N TYR A 42 -10.08 4.53 1.45
CA TYR A 42 -9.45 4.25 2.75
C TYR A 42 -8.33 5.23 3.03
N SER A 43 -8.21 5.67 4.28
CA SER A 43 -7.11 6.53 4.70
C SER A 43 -5.80 5.73 4.75
N TYR A 44 -4.67 6.41 4.58
CA TYR A 44 -3.35 5.80 4.72
C TYR A 44 -3.19 5.13 6.09
N GLU A 45 -3.64 5.79 7.15
CA GLU A 45 -3.58 5.24 8.52
C GLU A 45 -4.36 3.93 8.63
N THR A 46 -5.57 3.86 8.09
CA THR A 46 -6.38 2.65 8.08
C THR A 46 -5.66 1.51 7.37
N LEU A 47 -5.09 1.79 6.21
CA LEU A 47 -4.34 0.80 5.43
C LEU A 47 -3.06 0.38 6.16
N GLN A 48 -2.35 1.30 6.78
CA GLN A 48 -1.13 1.01 7.52
C GLN A 48 -1.41 0.14 8.75
N ASN A 49 -2.50 0.38 9.45
CA ASN A 49 -2.90 -0.45 10.58
C ASN A 49 -3.24 -1.87 10.13
N ALA A 50 -3.94 -2.01 9.01
CA ALA A 50 -4.24 -3.32 8.43
C ALA A 50 -2.97 -4.05 7.99
N LEU A 51 -2.02 -3.34 7.39
CA LEU A 51 -0.72 -3.89 7.01
C LEU A 51 0.03 -4.45 8.21
N GLN A 52 0.13 -3.68 9.29
CA GLN A 52 0.85 -4.11 10.49
C GLN A 52 0.22 -5.35 11.11
N ALA A 53 -1.11 -5.40 11.18
CA ALA A 53 -1.82 -6.54 11.73
C ALA A 53 -1.63 -7.80 10.87
N ALA A 54 -1.69 -7.66 9.55
CA ALA A 54 -1.48 -8.78 8.63
C ALA A 54 -0.03 -9.28 8.67
N GLU A 55 0.95 -8.38 8.72
CA GLU A 55 2.35 -8.77 8.85
C GLU A 55 2.61 -9.55 10.13
N GLN A 56 2.01 -9.14 11.24
CA GLN A 56 2.16 -9.84 12.51
C GLN A 56 1.55 -11.25 12.43
N ASP A 57 0.37 -11.38 11.86
CA ASP A 57 -0.28 -12.68 11.68
C ASP A 57 0.54 -13.62 10.79
N LEU A 58 1.03 -13.11 9.67
CA LEU A 58 1.88 -13.89 8.75
C LEU A 58 3.21 -14.29 9.38
N LYS A 59 3.81 -13.41 10.16
CA LYS A 59 5.05 -13.69 10.87
C LYS A 59 4.85 -14.81 11.90
N GLU A 60 3.77 -14.76 12.66
CA GLU A 60 3.45 -15.79 13.66
C GLU A 60 3.20 -17.16 13.03
N ASN A 61 2.66 -17.18 11.82
CA ASN A 61 2.38 -18.41 11.08
C ASN A 61 3.52 -18.86 10.16
N GLY A 62 4.64 -18.14 10.16
CA GLY A 62 5.82 -18.50 9.37
C GLY A 62 5.66 -18.35 7.87
N MET A 63 4.69 -17.57 7.41
CA MET A 63 4.40 -17.39 5.99
C MET A 63 4.92 -16.07 5.40
N LEU A 64 5.39 -15.15 6.24
CA LEU A 64 5.88 -13.86 5.78
C LEU A 64 7.16 -14.01 4.98
N ALA A 65 7.22 -13.39 3.80
CA ALA A 65 8.43 -13.39 2.98
C ALA A 65 9.56 -12.66 3.70
N PRO A 66 10.79 -13.23 3.72
CA PRO A 66 11.93 -12.52 4.29
C PRO A 66 12.38 -11.39 3.35
N PRO A 67 13.06 -10.37 3.88
CA PRO A 67 13.66 -9.36 3.03
C PRO A 67 14.66 -10.01 2.08
N ALA A 68 14.68 -9.56 0.82
CA ALA A 68 15.65 -10.09 -0.14
C ALA A 68 17.01 -9.45 0.06
N PRO A 69 18.10 -10.19 -0.24
CA PRO A 69 19.43 -9.61 -0.23
C PRO A 69 19.50 -8.39 -1.15
N GLY A 70 20.00 -7.27 -0.64
CA GLY A 70 20.11 -6.02 -1.39
C GLY A 70 18.83 -5.22 -1.55
N GLN A 71 17.74 -5.65 -0.96
CA GLN A 71 16.48 -4.91 -0.97
C GLN A 71 16.62 -3.63 -0.15
N THR A 72 16.30 -2.48 -0.75
CA THR A 72 16.39 -1.18 -0.10
C THR A 72 15.07 -0.64 0.43
N GLY A 73 13.94 -1.23 0.00
CA GLY A 73 12.61 -0.83 0.43
C GLY A 73 11.90 -1.90 1.24
N PRO A 74 10.72 -1.60 1.79
CA PRO A 74 9.93 -2.58 2.52
C PRO A 74 9.40 -3.67 1.58
N THR A 75 9.36 -4.91 2.09
CA THR A 75 8.79 -6.06 1.35
C THR A 75 7.28 -5.93 1.20
N ASN A 76 6.64 -5.40 2.24
CA ASN A 76 5.20 -5.19 2.29
C ASN A 76 4.94 -3.71 2.51
N TYR A 77 3.89 -3.19 1.90
CA TYR A 77 3.66 -1.75 1.94
C TYR A 77 2.20 -1.41 1.65
N VAL A 78 1.84 -0.18 1.94
CA VAL A 78 0.58 0.41 1.49
C VAL A 78 0.81 0.99 0.11
N SER A 79 0.04 0.52 -0.88
CA SER A 79 0.05 1.12 -2.21
C SER A 79 -0.88 2.34 -2.21
N VAL A 80 -0.30 3.53 -2.18
CA VAL A 80 -1.07 4.77 -2.17
C VAL A 80 -1.88 4.94 -3.46
N PRO A 81 -1.29 4.74 -4.67
CA PRO A 81 -2.04 4.86 -5.91
C PRO A 81 -3.23 3.89 -6.01
N ASP A 82 -3.06 2.65 -5.56
CA ASP A 82 -4.08 1.61 -5.66
C ASP A 82 -5.00 1.58 -4.43
N ASN A 83 -4.67 2.34 -3.40
CA ASN A 83 -5.42 2.43 -2.14
C ASN A 83 -5.66 1.04 -1.52
N CYS A 84 -4.60 0.25 -1.44
CA CYS A 84 -4.64 -1.11 -0.92
C CYS A 84 -3.38 -1.47 -0.13
N VAL A 85 -3.44 -2.61 0.56
CA VAL A 85 -2.30 -3.19 1.28
C VAL A 85 -1.66 -4.26 0.41
N VAL A 86 -0.33 -4.21 0.25
CA VAL A 86 0.43 -5.21 -0.51
C VAL A 86 1.29 -6.01 0.45
N VAL A 87 1.10 -7.33 0.47
CA VAL A 87 1.88 -8.26 1.27
C VAL A 87 2.42 -9.40 0.42
N HIS A 88 3.60 -9.89 0.78
CA HIS A 88 4.27 -10.97 0.08
C HIS A 88 4.47 -12.16 1.00
N LEU A 89 4.23 -13.35 0.45
CA LEU A 89 4.36 -14.62 1.16
C LEU A 89 5.60 -15.37 0.67
N ARG A 90 6.09 -16.29 1.47
CA ARG A 90 7.17 -17.19 1.07
C ARG A 90 6.78 -17.98 -0.18
N LYS A 91 7.75 -18.30 -1.03
CA LYS A 91 7.52 -19.02 -2.29
C LYS A 91 6.89 -20.38 -2.13
N ASN A 92 7.06 -21.02 -0.97
CA ASN A 92 6.50 -22.35 -0.69
C ASN A 92 5.01 -22.31 -0.31
N VAL A 93 4.42 -21.14 -0.19
CA VAL A 93 2.97 -21.01 0.07
C VAL A 93 2.24 -21.17 -1.26
N ASP A 94 1.29 -22.11 -1.32
CA ASP A 94 0.57 -22.37 -2.57
C ASP A 94 -0.45 -21.28 -2.90
N ALA A 95 -0.85 -21.22 -4.17
CA ALA A 95 -1.74 -20.18 -4.68
C ALA A 95 -3.11 -20.20 -4.00
N LEU A 96 -3.62 -21.37 -3.67
CA LEU A 96 -4.92 -21.51 -3.01
C LEU A 96 -4.90 -20.89 -1.62
N LYS A 97 -3.80 -21.10 -0.89
CA LYS A 97 -3.60 -20.51 0.43
C LYS A 97 -3.46 -18.99 0.34
N MET A 98 -2.76 -18.48 -0.67
CA MET A 98 -2.66 -17.04 -0.92
C MET A 98 -4.04 -16.41 -1.17
N TRP A 99 -4.87 -17.01 -2.00
CA TRP A 99 -6.23 -16.53 -2.28
C TRP A 99 -7.10 -16.54 -1.03
N PHE A 100 -6.97 -17.58 -0.23
CA PHE A 100 -7.70 -17.67 1.04
C PHE A 100 -7.28 -16.57 2.01
N LEU A 101 -5.98 -16.30 2.13
CA LEU A 101 -5.46 -15.26 3.01
C LEU A 101 -5.88 -13.87 2.54
N GLU A 102 -5.85 -13.61 1.24
CA GLU A 102 -6.32 -12.34 0.68
C GLU A 102 -7.80 -12.12 1.03
N TRP A 103 -8.63 -13.12 0.80
CA TRP A 103 -10.05 -13.06 1.14
C TRP A 103 -10.26 -12.87 2.65
N LYS A 104 -9.52 -13.59 3.47
CA LYS A 104 -9.62 -13.51 4.94
C LYS A 104 -9.23 -12.12 5.44
N TYR A 105 -8.12 -11.59 4.96
CA TYR A 105 -7.64 -10.28 5.42
C TYR A 105 -8.55 -9.15 4.95
N GLU A 106 -9.06 -9.22 3.74
CA GLU A 106 -10.02 -8.24 3.26
C GLU A 106 -11.27 -8.19 4.12
N ARG A 107 -11.77 -9.35 4.54
CA ARG A 107 -12.91 -9.43 5.44
C ARG A 107 -12.57 -9.01 6.87
N GLN A 108 -11.43 -9.42 7.35
CA GLN A 108 -11.04 -9.17 8.74
C GLN A 108 -10.71 -7.71 8.99
N TYR A 109 -10.03 -7.07 8.06
CA TYR A 109 -9.56 -5.70 8.21
C TYR A 109 -10.39 -4.68 7.43
N GLY A 110 -11.25 -5.13 6.55
CA GLY A 110 -12.18 -4.27 5.81
C GLY A 110 -11.54 -3.40 4.75
N VAL A 111 -10.35 -3.75 4.26
CA VAL A 111 -9.62 -3.00 3.22
C VAL A 111 -9.11 -3.96 2.15
N PRO A 112 -8.86 -3.47 0.91
CA PRO A 112 -8.33 -4.33 -0.14
C PRO A 112 -6.89 -4.78 0.15
N PHE A 113 -6.61 -6.06 -0.15
CA PHE A 113 -5.28 -6.66 -0.04
C PHE A 113 -4.85 -7.23 -1.38
N ASP A 114 -3.58 -7.02 -1.71
CA ASP A 114 -2.88 -7.71 -2.79
C ASP A 114 -1.89 -8.67 -2.14
N VAL A 115 -2.21 -9.96 -2.13
CA VAL A 115 -1.38 -11.01 -1.55
C VAL A 115 -0.72 -11.78 -2.68
N SER A 116 0.59 -11.77 -2.73
CA SER A 116 1.35 -12.36 -3.82
C SER A 116 2.59 -13.10 -3.30
N PRO A 117 3.18 -14.00 -4.11
CA PRO A 117 4.40 -14.69 -3.70
C PRO A 117 5.58 -13.73 -3.69
N GLN A 118 6.58 -14.07 -2.90
CA GLN A 118 7.86 -13.39 -2.91
C GLN A 118 8.36 -13.28 -4.35
N PRO A 119 8.80 -12.10 -4.81
CA PRO A 119 9.36 -11.95 -6.16
C PRO A 119 10.53 -12.89 -6.36
N ASP A 120 10.70 -13.39 -7.58
CA ASP A 120 11.89 -14.15 -7.93
C ASP A 120 13.14 -13.36 -7.69
N ALA A 121 14.24 -14.09 -7.50
CA ALA A 121 15.50 -13.49 -7.13
C ALA A 121 15.68 -12.13 -7.79
N TYR A 122 15.88 -11.13 -6.97
CA TYR A 122 16.11 -9.78 -7.41
C TYR A 122 17.30 -9.79 -8.35
N THR A 123 17.05 -10.09 -9.58
CA THR A 123 17.93 -9.69 -10.63
C THR A 123 17.87 -8.19 -10.63
N ILE A 124 18.84 -7.63 -10.01
CA ILE A 124 19.16 -6.25 -10.28
C ILE A 124 19.58 -6.25 -11.74
N GLU A 125 18.62 -6.05 -12.60
CA GLU A 125 18.94 -5.69 -13.96
C GLU A 125 19.43 -4.25 -13.91
N CYS A 126 20.70 -4.14 -13.88
CA CYS A 126 21.33 -2.88 -14.20
C CYS A 126 21.37 -2.72 -15.71
#